data_008032cb413dc5185ea091f445ca5f30
#
_entry.id   008032cb413dc5185ea091f445ca5f30
#
_cell.length_a   1.000
_cell.length_b   1.000
_cell.length_c   1.000
_cell.angle_alpha   90.00
_cell.angle_beta   90.00
_cell.angle_gamma   90.00
#
_symmetry.space_group_name_H-M   'P 1'
#
loop_
_entity.id
_entity.type
_entity.pdbx_description
1 polymer ?
#
loop_
_entity_poly.entity_id
_entity_poly.type
_entity_poly.pdbx_seq_one_letter_code
_entity_poly.pdbx_strand_id
1 'polypeptide(L)'
;MKRALVFLLAVITSISLMPSASANTRHITVTGTGTAMVAPDAVRFLASVSTLAATNKTALANANKSSNAIRETLKANRIESKDIKSSSLTVYPEYNYSQDKGQELIGYRATQSFTIVIRKAARAGEIIDAVVDAGGDPLQITGVVPFLSKGSAAAAVARKAAVADAKARATSYASALGQRLGRVIYLNEITAPTYNFPMIGVEKAASDATQIDLGETEITVTVNVRWALS
;
A
#
# COMPACT_ATOMS: atom_id res chain seq x y z
N MET A 1 -83.84 15.52 15.37
CA MET A 1 -83.15 14.29 14.86
C MET A 1 -81.87 14.65 14.03
N LYS A 2 -81.27 15.80 14.22
CA LYS A 2 -80.06 16.22 13.46
C LYS A 2 -78.78 16.38 14.32
N ARG A 3 -78.79 16.08 15.60
CA ARG A 3 -77.67 16.17 16.55
C ARG A 3 -77.04 14.85 16.95
N ALA A 4 -77.66 13.71 16.65
CA ALA A 4 -77.11 12.38 16.96
C ALA A 4 -76.17 11.80 15.86
N LEU A 5 -76.20 12.33 14.64
CA LEU A 5 -75.43 11.83 13.51
C LEU A 5 -73.99 12.39 13.46
N VAL A 6 -73.70 13.47 14.19
CA VAL A 6 -72.33 14.11 14.19
C VAL A 6 -71.37 13.42 15.19
N PHE A 7 -71.89 12.75 16.23
CA PHE A 7 -71.06 12.07 17.22
C PHE A 7 -70.57 10.68 16.78
N LEU A 8 -71.21 10.06 15.80
CA LEU A 8 -70.82 8.73 15.32
C LEU A 8 -69.70 8.77 14.31
N LEU A 9 -69.45 9.91 13.68
CA LEU A 9 -68.35 10.06 12.67
C LEU A 9 -67.00 10.41 13.30
N ALA A 10 -66.97 10.86 14.55
CA ALA A 10 -65.71 11.26 15.23
C ALA A 10 -64.94 10.10 15.92
N VAL A 11 -65.57 8.92 16.05
CA VAL A 11 -64.96 7.74 16.73
C VAL A 11 -64.19 6.83 15.76
N ILE A 12 -64.37 6.97 14.43
CA ILE A 12 -63.78 6.05 13.43
C ILE A 12 -62.39 6.50 12.97
N THR A 13 -61.95 7.73 13.27
CA THR A 13 -60.63 8.27 12.77
C THR A 13 -59.47 8.11 13.72
N SER A 14 -59.61 7.43 14.86
CA SER A 14 -58.58 7.32 15.90
C SER A 14 -57.78 5.99 15.88
N ILE A 15 -57.95 5.11 14.88
CA ILE A 15 -57.36 3.74 14.90
C ILE A 15 -56.17 3.57 13.94
N SER A 16 -55.54 4.63 13.45
CA SER A 16 -54.51 4.48 12.39
C SER A 16 -53.14 5.02 12.68
N LEU A 17 -52.71 5.12 13.93
CA LEU A 17 -51.29 5.44 14.25
C LEU A 17 -50.79 4.51 15.37
N MET A 18 -50.82 3.20 15.12
CA MET A 18 -49.88 2.34 15.85
C MET A 18 -48.49 2.52 15.24
N PRO A 19 -47.52 3.04 16.00
CA PRO A 19 -46.12 3.02 15.52
C PRO A 19 -45.78 1.54 15.30
N SER A 20 -45.35 1.19 14.09
CA SER A 20 -44.77 -0.11 13.81
C SER A 20 -43.67 -0.35 14.82
N ALA A 21 -43.91 -1.21 15.81
CA ALA A 21 -42.87 -1.65 16.73
C ALA A 21 -41.76 -2.26 15.85
N SER A 22 -40.67 -1.55 15.69
CA SER A 22 -39.45 -2.12 15.10
C SER A 22 -39.12 -3.34 15.92
N ALA A 23 -39.40 -4.51 15.38
CA ALA A 23 -39.08 -5.78 16.03
C ALA A 23 -37.59 -5.73 16.33
N ASN A 24 -37.22 -5.52 17.59
CA ASN A 24 -35.86 -5.48 18.04
C ASN A 24 -35.28 -6.90 17.86
N THR A 25 -34.81 -7.17 16.61
CA THR A 25 -34.33 -8.48 16.25
C THR A 25 -33.11 -8.78 17.12
N ARG A 26 -33.21 -9.80 17.98
CA ARG A 26 -32.07 -10.26 18.77
C ARG A 26 -30.92 -10.49 17.83
N HIS A 27 -29.77 -9.93 18.14
CA HIS A 27 -28.61 -10.01 17.29
C HIS A 27 -27.33 -10.14 18.11
N ILE A 28 -26.30 -10.68 17.47
CA ILE A 28 -24.92 -10.69 17.97
C ILE A 28 -24.03 -9.97 16.98
N THR A 29 -23.11 -9.17 17.50
CA THR A 29 -22.08 -8.49 16.71
C THR A 29 -20.72 -8.99 17.15
N VAL A 30 -19.90 -9.43 16.20
CA VAL A 30 -18.59 -10.01 16.46
C VAL A 30 -17.58 -9.45 15.47
N THR A 31 -16.38 -9.18 15.95
CA THR A 31 -15.24 -8.84 15.11
C THR A 31 -14.45 -10.10 14.80
N GLY A 32 -14.14 -10.31 13.52
CA GLY A 32 -13.27 -11.37 13.06
C GLY A 32 -12.02 -10.81 12.39
N THR A 33 -10.91 -11.50 12.55
CA THR A 33 -9.62 -11.15 11.95
C THR A 33 -9.12 -12.32 11.11
N GLY A 34 -8.60 -12.01 9.94
CA GLY A 34 -7.99 -13.00 9.06
C GLY A 34 -6.68 -12.49 8.49
N THR A 35 -5.72 -13.39 8.39
CA THR A 35 -4.39 -13.11 7.86
C THR A 35 -4.08 -13.97 6.65
N ALA A 36 -3.18 -13.48 5.79
CA ALA A 36 -2.59 -14.23 4.69
C ALA A 36 -1.11 -13.87 4.57
N MET A 37 -0.23 -14.86 4.57
CA MET A 37 1.18 -14.69 4.28
C MET A 37 1.40 -14.76 2.77
N VAL A 38 2.19 -13.85 2.22
CA VAL A 38 2.48 -13.79 0.79
C VAL A 38 3.85 -13.21 0.52
N ALA A 39 4.60 -13.83 -0.40
CA ALA A 39 5.87 -13.28 -0.85
C ALA A 39 5.64 -12.07 -1.77
N PRO A 40 6.41 -10.97 -1.63
CA PRO A 40 6.41 -9.86 -2.56
C PRO A 40 6.67 -10.31 -4.00
N ASP A 41 5.91 -9.77 -4.95
CA ASP A 41 6.04 -10.09 -6.38
C ASP A 41 6.79 -9.02 -7.17
N ALA A 42 7.05 -7.87 -6.54
CA ALA A 42 7.72 -6.72 -7.13
C ALA A 42 8.69 -6.05 -6.15
N VAL A 43 9.66 -5.32 -6.69
CA VAL A 43 10.62 -4.50 -5.93
C VAL A 43 10.57 -3.08 -6.48
N ARG A 44 10.58 -2.11 -5.58
CA ARG A 44 10.77 -0.69 -5.89
C ARG A 44 12.09 -0.23 -5.32
N PHE A 45 12.84 0.56 -6.09
CA PHE A 45 14.04 1.22 -5.60
C PHE A 45 14.11 2.66 -6.08
N LEU A 46 14.91 3.46 -5.38
CA LEU A 46 15.20 4.84 -5.68
C LEU A 46 16.63 4.91 -6.22
N ALA A 47 16.79 5.53 -7.38
CA ALA A 47 18.08 5.81 -7.99
C ALA A 47 18.26 7.32 -8.14
N SER A 48 19.43 7.84 -7.82
CA SER A 48 19.76 9.24 -7.95
C SER A 48 21.11 9.39 -8.63
N VAL A 49 21.15 10.12 -9.72
CA VAL A 49 22.40 10.50 -10.42
C VAL A 49 22.78 11.89 -9.98
N SER A 50 23.99 12.05 -9.43
CA SER A 50 24.50 13.34 -8.97
C SER A 50 25.89 13.63 -9.58
N THR A 51 25.99 14.75 -10.30
CA THR A 51 27.23 15.16 -10.98
C THR A 51 27.62 16.58 -10.61
N LEU A 52 28.92 16.84 -10.41
CA LEU A 52 29.48 18.15 -10.16
C LEU A 52 30.32 18.57 -11.39
N ALA A 53 30.20 19.83 -11.82
CA ALA A 53 31.01 20.39 -12.89
C ALA A 53 31.18 21.91 -12.73
N ALA A 54 32.13 22.49 -13.44
CA ALA A 54 32.42 23.93 -13.37
C ALA A 54 31.25 24.82 -13.82
N THR A 55 30.35 24.32 -14.66
CA THR A 55 29.17 25.05 -15.10
C THR A 55 27.87 24.22 -14.92
N ASN A 56 26.76 24.90 -14.71
CA ASN A 56 25.43 24.24 -14.59
C ASN A 56 25.08 23.42 -15.84
N LYS A 57 25.43 23.92 -17.04
CA LYS A 57 25.19 23.26 -18.32
C LYS A 57 25.97 21.94 -18.40
N THR A 58 27.24 21.93 -17.99
CA THR A 58 28.06 20.71 -18.00
C THR A 58 27.62 19.72 -16.95
N ALA A 59 27.29 20.17 -15.74
CA ALA A 59 26.76 19.31 -14.70
C ALA A 59 25.48 18.61 -15.16
N LEU A 60 24.52 19.36 -15.72
CA LEU A 60 23.28 18.81 -16.26
C LEU A 60 23.51 17.84 -17.43
N ALA A 61 24.44 18.15 -18.35
CA ALA A 61 24.78 17.27 -19.48
C ALA A 61 25.35 15.93 -18.99
N ASN A 62 26.23 15.96 -17.99
CA ASN A 62 26.80 14.75 -17.39
C ASN A 62 25.73 13.91 -16.67
N ALA A 63 24.85 14.55 -15.89
CA ALA A 63 23.73 13.87 -15.23
C ALA A 63 22.78 13.21 -16.25
N ASN A 64 22.47 13.92 -17.35
CA ASN A 64 21.65 13.39 -18.44
C ASN A 64 22.30 12.18 -19.12
N LYS A 65 23.62 12.20 -19.34
CA LYS A 65 24.35 11.07 -19.94
C LYS A 65 24.19 9.80 -19.12
N SER A 66 24.48 9.83 -17.82
CA SER A 66 24.30 8.70 -16.90
C SER A 66 22.82 8.28 -16.82
N SER A 67 21.92 9.24 -16.69
CA SER A 67 20.47 8.98 -16.60
C SER A 67 19.91 8.29 -17.85
N ASN A 68 20.41 8.64 -19.04
CA ASN A 68 20.01 8.01 -20.30
C ASN A 68 20.56 6.58 -20.38
N ALA A 69 21.81 6.34 -19.98
CA ALA A 69 22.38 5.00 -19.91
C ALA A 69 21.56 4.08 -19.00
N ILE A 70 21.15 4.58 -17.82
CA ILE A 70 20.26 3.86 -16.90
C ILE A 70 18.92 3.53 -17.57
N ARG A 71 18.27 4.49 -18.26
CA ARG A 71 16.99 4.25 -18.94
C ARG A 71 17.10 3.21 -20.05
N GLU A 72 18.18 3.26 -20.84
CA GLU A 72 18.44 2.28 -21.89
C GLU A 72 18.66 0.89 -21.30
N THR A 73 19.42 0.76 -20.23
CA THR A 73 19.62 -0.50 -19.50
C THR A 73 18.31 -1.05 -18.95
N LEU A 74 17.49 -0.20 -18.32
CA LEU A 74 16.16 -0.61 -17.84
C LEU A 74 15.28 -1.09 -18.98
N LYS A 75 15.26 -0.40 -20.12
CA LYS A 75 14.51 -0.81 -21.31
C LYS A 75 15.03 -2.14 -21.88
N ALA A 76 16.34 -2.34 -21.95
CA ALA A 76 16.95 -3.61 -22.39
C ALA A 76 16.54 -4.78 -21.48
N ASN A 77 16.38 -4.51 -20.16
CA ASN A 77 15.90 -5.44 -19.16
C ASN A 77 14.37 -5.56 -19.12
N ARG A 78 13.65 -5.02 -20.11
CA ARG A 78 12.20 -5.08 -20.27
C ARG A 78 11.41 -4.40 -19.13
N ILE A 79 11.99 -3.37 -18.52
CA ILE A 79 11.25 -2.48 -17.62
C ILE A 79 10.44 -1.50 -18.47
N GLU A 80 9.13 -1.48 -18.25
CA GLU A 80 8.23 -0.62 -19.00
C GLU A 80 8.37 0.85 -18.58
N SER A 81 8.17 1.80 -19.49
CA SER A 81 8.31 3.24 -19.22
C SER A 81 7.39 3.72 -18.10
N LYS A 82 6.22 3.09 -17.91
CA LYS A 82 5.30 3.40 -16.79
C LYS A 82 5.87 3.06 -15.42
N ASP A 83 6.85 2.16 -15.37
CA ASP A 83 7.53 1.70 -14.15
C ASP A 83 8.82 2.48 -13.83
N ILE A 84 9.14 3.49 -14.66
CA ILE A 84 10.26 4.41 -14.48
C ILE A 84 9.71 5.81 -14.32
N LYS A 85 9.77 6.35 -13.10
CA LYS A 85 9.27 7.69 -12.79
C LYS A 85 10.41 8.61 -12.39
N SER A 86 10.62 9.72 -13.12
CA SER A 86 11.48 10.81 -12.65
C SER A 86 10.78 11.53 -11.48
N SER A 87 11.43 11.63 -10.35
CA SER A 87 10.88 12.22 -9.13
C SER A 87 11.38 13.63 -8.87
N SER A 88 12.61 13.95 -9.26
CA SER A 88 13.17 15.30 -9.17
C SER A 88 14.29 15.52 -10.17
N LEU A 89 14.50 16.78 -10.55
CA LEU A 89 15.69 17.29 -11.24
C LEU A 89 16.04 18.63 -10.62
N THR A 90 17.27 18.73 -10.08
CA THR A 90 17.77 19.96 -9.46
C THR A 90 19.16 20.31 -10.01
N VAL A 91 19.42 21.60 -10.16
CA VAL A 91 20.75 22.12 -10.48
C VAL A 91 20.98 23.32 -9.59
N TYR A 92 22.07 23.33 -8.82
CA TYR A 92 22.39 24.42 -7.91
C TYR A 92 23.90 24.58 -7.76
N PRO A 93 24.40 25.83 -7.44
CA PRO A 93 25.78 26.04 -7.13
C PRO A 93 26.19 25.37 -5.82
N GLU A 94 27.35 24.77 -5.78
CA GLU A 94 27.91 24.12 -4.60
C GLU A 94 29.16 24.91 -4.13
N TYR A 95 29.22 25.16 -2.83
CA TYR A 95 30.28 25.99 -2.21
C TYR A 95 31.02 25.19 -1.15
N ASN A 96 32.29 25.42 -1.05
CA ASN A 96 33.11 25.01 0.07
C ASN A 96 33.19 26.16 1.08
N TYR A 97 33.12 25.82 2.36
CA TYR A 97 33.25 26.78 3.46
C TYR A 97 34.52 26.47 4.26
N SER A 98 35.46 27.38 4.27
CA SER A 98 36.66 27.26 5.11
C SER A 98 36.77 28.47 6.05
N GLN A 99 37.31 28.25 7.26
CA GLN A 99 37.48 29.33 8.25
C GLN A 99 38.42 30.44 7.73
N ASP A 100 39.41 30.06 6.91
CA ASP A 100 40.46 31.00 6.44
C ASP A 100 40.06 31.74 5.14
N LYS A 101 39.29 31.12 4.25
CA LYS A 101 38.95 31.66 2.91
C LYS A 101 37.47 32.04 2.74
N GLY A 102 36.62 31.76 3.74
CA GLY A 102 35.18 31.97 3.64
C GLY A 102 34.50 31.02 2.65
N GLN A 103 33.54 31.54 1.86
CA GLN A 103 32.76 30.76 0.91
C GLN A 103 33.40 30.80 -0.49
N GLU A 104 33.76 29.62 -1.02
CA GLU A 104 34.34 29.46 -2.36
C GLU A 104 33.44 28.57 -3.22
N LEU A 105 33.10 29.03 -4.44
CA LEU A 105 32.32 28.23 -5.39
C LEU A 105 33.18 27.08 -5.92
N ILE A 106 32.78 25.82 -5.66
CA ILE A 106 33.46 24.63 -6.19
C ILE A 106 32.86 24.14 -7.51
N GLY A 107 31.66 24.55 -7.84
CA GLY A 107 31.01 24.19 -9.09
C GLY A 107 29.48 24.19 -8.98
N TYR A 108 28.86 23.48 -9.89
CA TYR A 108 27.41 23.29 -9.94
C TYR A 108 27.10 21.80 -9.84
N ARG A 109 26.18 21.45 -8.97
CA ARG A 109 25.68 20.08 -8.80
C ARG A 109 24.35 19.91 -9.51
N ALA A 110 24.27 18.92 -10.42
CA ALA A 110 23.03 18.48 -11.02
C ALA A 110 22.65 17.11 -10.43
N THR A 111 21.43 17.00 -9.95
CA THR A 111 20.91 15.73 -9.39
C THR A 111 19.60 15.38 -10.05
N GLN A 112 19.49 14.15 -10.55
CA GLN A 112 18.28 13.60 -11.13
C GLN A 112 17.89 12.30 -10.42
N SER A 113 16.68 12.24 -9.87
CA SER A 113 16.21 11.09 -9.10
C SER A 113 15.08 10.35 -9.84
N PHE A 114 15.07 9.04 -9.65
CA PHE A 114 14.11 8.12 -10.25
C PHE A 114 13.52 7.20 -9.19
N THR A 115 12.26 6.87 -9.38
CA THR A 115 11.62 5.72 -8.74
C THR A 115 11.42 4.66 -9.82
N ILE A 116 11.95 3.46 -9.58
CA ILE A 116 11.92 2.35 -10.53
C ILE A 116 11.20 1.17 -9.89
N VAL A 117 10.33 0.53 -10.66
CA VAL A 117 9.55 -0.65 -10.24
C VAL A 117 9.95 -1.85 -11.09
N ILE A 118 10.41 -2.91 -10.43
CA ILE A 118 10.71 -4.21 -11.04
C ILE A 118 9.57 -5.16 -10.66
N ARG A 119 8.72 -5.53 -11.64
CA ARG A 119 7.54 -6.39 -11.41
C ARG A 119 7.84 -7.88 -11.29
N LYS A 120 9.08 -8.29 -11.48
CA LYS A 120 9.57 -9.65 -11.24
C LYS A 120 10.63 -9.58 -10.14
N ALA A 121 10.19 -9.68 -8.89
CA ALA A 121 11.06 -9.50 -7.73
C ALA A 121 12.34 -10.36 -7.78
N ALA A 122 12.24 -11.60 -8.29
CA ALA A 122 13.39 -12.50 -8.44
C ALA A 122 14.50 -11.98 -9.37
N ARG A 123 14.21 -10.99 -10.25
CA ARG A 123 15.20 -10.38 -11.14
C ARG A 123 15.75 -9.06 -10.60
N ALA A 124 15.36 -8.67 -9.40
CA ALA A 124 15.67 -7.32 -8.92
C ALA A 124 17.18 -7.13 -8.71
N GLY A 125 17.89 -8.12 -8.18
CA GLY A 125 19.36 -8.05 -8.01
C GLY A 125 20.07 -7.86 -9.35
N GLU A 126 19.83 -8.74 -10.31
CA GLU A 126 20.40 -8.67 -11.67
C GLU A 126 20.18 -7.28 -12.32
N ILE A 127 18.97 -6.74 -12.21
CA ILE A 127 18.61 -5.46 -12.82
C ILE A 127 19.28 -4.30 -12.09
N ILE A 128 19.37 -4.36 -10.76
CA ILE A 128 20.04 -3.34 -9.94
C ILE A 128 21.54 -3.30 -10.29
N ASP A 129 22.21 -4.46 -10.40
CA ASP A 129 23.61 -4.54 -10.78
C ASP A 129 23.84 -3.92 -12.17
N ALA A 130 23.00 -4.28 -13.15
CA ALA A 130 23.07 -3.69 -14.48
C ALA A 130 22.86 -2.16 -14.49
N VAL A 131 22.00 -1.65 -13.60
CA VAL A 131 21.77 -0.20 -13.44
C VAL A 131 22.96 0.48 -12.78
N VAL A 132 23.63 -0.17 -11.82
CA VAL A 132 24.85 0.32 -11.18
C VAL A 132 25.98 0.44 -12.23
N ASP A 133 26.17 -0.59 -13.02
CA ASP A 133 27.17 -0.61 -14.09
C ASP A 133 26.93 0.52 -15.12
N ALA A 134 25.68 0.70 -15.53
CA ALA A 134 25.31 1.71 -16.52
C ALA A 134 25.38 3.16 -15.98
N GLY A 135 25.03 3.36 -14.72
CA GLY A 135 24.99 4.66 -14.06
C GLY A 135 26.39 5.16 -13.65
N GLY A 136 27.29 4.23 -13.35
CA GLY A 136 28.65 4.49 -12.90
C GLY A 136 28.74 5.25 -11.59
N ASP A 137 29.89 5.85 -11.30
CA ASP A 137 30.18 6.55 -10.03
C ASP A 137 29.17 7.63 -9.62
N PRO A 138 28.51 8.38 -10.55
CA PRO A 138 27.52 9.37 -10.19
C PRO A 138 26.21 8.78 -9.62
N LEU A 139 25.96 7.47 -9.76
CA LEU A 139 24.74 6.82 -9.33
C LEU A 139 24.78 6.48 -7.84
N GLN A 140 23.67 6.76 -7.17
CA GLN A 140 23.35 6.30 -5.83
C GLN A 140 22.03 5.54 -5.85
N ILE A 141 22.00 4.37 -5.23
CA ILE A 141 20.76 3.60 -5.02
C ILE A 141 20.39 3.65 -3.56
N THR A 142 19.13 4.02 -3.29
CA THR A 142 18.57 4.10 -1.95
C THR A 142 17.19 3.45 -1.93
N GLY A 143 16.82 2.87 -0.78
CA GLY A 143 15.45 2.44 -0.54
C GLY A 143 14.98 1.30 -1.46
N VAL A 144 15.68 0.18 -1.46
CA VAL A 144 15.20 -1.04 -2.11
C VAL A 144 14.09 -1.66 -1.25
N VAL A 145 12.84 -1.66 -1.76
CA VAL A 145 11.65 -2.09 -1.01
C VAL A 145 10.85 -3.11 -1.82
N PRO A 146 10.78 -4.36 -1.38
CA PRO A 146 9.85 -5.33 -1.92
C PRO A 146 8.40 -4.91 -1.63
N PHE A 147 7.48 -5.21 -2.55
CA PHE A 147 6.06 -4.95 -2.34
C PHE A 147 5.18 -5.89 -3.18
N LEU A 148 3.89 -5.89 -2.89
CA LEU A 148 2.89 -6.62 -3.66
C LEU A 148 2.27 -5.72 -4.72
N SER A 149 2.53 -6.02 -6.00
CA SER A 149 1.91 -5.30 -7.11
C SER A 149 0.44 -5.69 -7.30
N LYS A 150 0.04 -6.88 -6.83
CA LYS A 150 -1.30 -7.46 -6.94
C LYS A 150 -1.79 -7.96 -5.57
N GLY A 151 -1.83 -7.09 -4.59
CA GLY A 151 -2.28 -7.43 -3.22
C GLY A 151 -3.74 -7.89 -3.12
N SER A 152 -4.57 -7.69 -4.15
CA SER A 152 -6.00 -8.03 -4.12
C SER A 152 -6.30 -9.51 -3.90
N ALA A 153 -5.50 -10.42 -4.48
CA ALA A 153 -5.69 -11.86 -4.33
C ALA A 153 -5.41 -12.32 -2.89
N ALA A 154 -4.31 -11.87 -2.30
CA ALA A 154 -3.96 -12.19 -0.92
C ALA A 154 -4.93 -11.53 0.08
N ALA A 155 -5.37 -10.31 -0.18
CA ALA A 155 -6.42 -9.67 0.60
C ALA A 155 -7.75 -10.43 0.54
N ALA A 156 -8.09 -11.07 -0.59
CA ALA A 156 -9.27 -11.93 -0.69
C ALA A 156 -9.17 -13.17 0.19
N VAL A 157 -7.98 -13.78 0.31
CA VAL A 157 -7.73 -14.89 1.24
C VAL A 157 -7.91 -14.44 2.69
N ALA A 158 -7.30 -13.31 3.06
CA ALA A 158 -7.43 -12.73 4.39
C ALA A 158 -8.90 -12.37 4.73
N ARG A 159 -9.68 -11.81 3.78
CA ARG A 159 -11.12 -11.55 3.97
C ARG A 159 -11.91 -12.81 4.26
N LYS A 160 -11.64 -13.87 3.48
CA LYS A 160 -12.30 -15.17 3.70
C LYS A 160 -12.01 -15.72 5.09
N ALA A 161 -10.76 -15.63 5.53
CA ALA A 161 -10.36 -16.05 6.88
C ALA A 161 -11.03 -15.18 7.96
N ALA A 162 -11.10 -13.86 7.79
CA ALA A 162 -11.74 -12.94 8.73
C ALA A 162 -13.24 -13.22 8.92
N VAL A 163 -13.95 -13.49 7.81
CA VAL A 163 -15.38 -13.85 7.87
C VAL A 163 -15.59 -15.21 8.53
N ALA A 164 -14.70 -16.17 8.27
CA ALA A 164 -14.75 -17.50 8.90
C ALA A 164 -14.51 -17.40 10.41
N ASP A 165 -13.52 -16.63 10.87
CA ASP A 165 -13.24 -16.37 12.28
C ASP A 165 -14.44 -15.69 12.97
N ALA A 166 -14.98 -14.61 12.37
CA ALA A 166 -16.16 -13.94 12.90
C ALA A 166 -17.35 -14.91 13.05
N LYS A 167 -17.61 -15.76 12.05
CA LYS A 167 -18.69 -16.76 12.08
C LYS A 167 -18.47 -17.80 13.17
N ALA A 168 -17.24 -18.32 13.32
CA ALA A 168 -16.92 -19.29 14.35
C ALA A 168 -17.17 -18.73 15.76
N ARG A 169 -16.71 -17.52 16.03
CA ARG A 169 -16.96 -16.82 17.30
C ARG A 169 -18.44 -16.56 17.54
N ALA A 170 -19.16 -16.06 16.53
CA ALA A 170 -20.59 -15.81 16.64
C ALA A 170 -21.38 -17.10 16.92
N THR A 171 -21.02 -18.22 16.29
CA THR A 171 -21.63 -19.52 16.55
C THR A 171 -21.39 -19.99 17.97
N SER A 172 -20.15 -19.85 18.47
CA SER A 172 -19.80 -20.21 19.85
C SER A 172 -20.62 -19.42 20.87
N TYR A 173 -20.73 -18.10 20.70
CA TYR A 173 -21.52 -17.25 21.59
C TYR A 173 -23.03 -17.56 21.49
N ALA A 174 -23.59 -17.75 20.29
CA ALA A 174 -24.98 -18.12 20.12
C ALA A 174 -25.31 -19.42 20.86
N SER A 175 -24.44 -20.43 20.71
CA SER A 175 -24.60 -21.72 21.42
C SER A 175 -24.53 -21.55 22.94
N ALA A 176 -23.59 -20.77 23.46
CA ALA A 176 -23.47 -20.49 24.89
C ALA A 176 -24.70 -19.77 25.47
N LEU A 177 -25.40 -18.99 24.64
CA LEU A 177 -26.65 -18.31 24.99
C LEU A 177 -27.91 -19.19 24.77
N GLY A 178 -27.75 -20.46 24.35
CA GLY A 178 -28.88 -21.33 24.00
C GLY A 178 -29.67 -20.89 22.76
N GLN A 179 -29.04 -20.13 21.87
CA GLN A 179 -29.61 -19.59 20.64
C GLN A 179 -28.94 -20.20 19.41
N ARG A 180 -29.56 -20.05 18.25
CA ARG A 180 -28.98 -20.41 16.95
C ARG A 180 -28.51 -19.16 16.21
N LEU A 181 -27.39 -19.27 15.51
CA LEU A 181 -26.90 -18.21 14.64
C LEU A 181 -27.79 -18.15 13.37
N GLY A 182 -28.40 -16.99 13.15
CA GLY A 182 -29.30 -16.75 12.03
C GLY A 182 -28.57 -16.08 10.83
N ARG A 183 -29.32 -15.33 10.02
CA ARG A 183 -28.80 -14.64 8.85
C ARG A 183 -27.88 -13.47 9.21
N VAL A 184 -26.96 -13.13 8.32
CA VAL A 184 -26.18 -11.90 8.40
C VAL A 184 -27.12 -10.69 8.23
N ILE A 185 -27.07 -9.74 9.14
CA ILE A 185 -27.78 -8.46 9.09
C ILE A 185 -26.89 -7.39 8.47
N TYR A 186 -25.61 -7.37 8.84
CA TYR A 186 -24.67 -6.34 8.46
C TYR A 186 -23.24 -6.90 8.46
N LEU A 187 -22.41 -6.47 7.52
CA LEU A 187 -20.98 -6.74 7.47
C LEU A 187 -20.26 -5.46 7.07
N ASN A 188 -19.22 -5.11 7.80
CA ASN A 188 -18.34 -4.01 7.49
C ASN A 188 -16.88 -4.43 7.63
N GLU A 189 -16.05 -4.13 6.63
CA GLU A 189 -14.60 -4.22 6.73
C GLU A 189 -14.09 -2.97 7.45
N ILE A 190 -13.48 -3.15 8.63
CA ILE A 190 -13.13 -2.02 9.53
C ILE A 190 -11.88 -1.31 9.06
N THR A 191 -10.92 -2.06 8.52
CA THR A 191 -9.64 -1.54 8.07
C THR A 191 -9.38 -1.98 6.64
N ALA A 192 -8.84 -1.05 5.83
CA ALA A 192 -8.23 -1.43 4.57
C ALA A 192 -7.10 -2.46 4.84
N PRO A 193 -6.85 -3.40 3.92
CA PRO A 193 -5.79 -4.38 4.08
C PRO A 193 -4.48 -3.69 4.42
N THR A 194 -3.87 -4.04 5.55
CA THR A 194 -2.58 -3.51 5.98
C THR A 194 -1.48 -4.43 5.46
N TYR A 195 -0.47 -3.84 4.84
CA TYR A 195 0.68 -4.54 4.28
C TYR A 195 1.91 -4.18 5.12
N ASN A 196 2.42 -5.11 5.90
CA ASN A 196 3.62 -4.90 6.70
C ASN A 196 4.83 -5.43 5.93
N PHE A 197 5.59 -4.52 5.32
CA PHE A 197 6.85 -4.86 4.64
C PHE A 197 8.01 -4.64 5.61
N PRO A 198 8.86 -5.65 5.87
CA PRO A 198 10.11 -5.41 6.56
C PRO A 198 11.02 -4.51 5.70
N MET A 199 11.66 -3.53 6.32
CA MET A 199 12.74 -2.79 5.66
C MET A 199 13.94 -3.72 5.53
N ILE A 200 14.37 -3.99 4.30
CA ILE A 200 15.51 -4.86 4.03
C ILE A 200 16.76 -3.99 3.94
N GLY A 201 17.76 -4.35 4.75
CA GLY A 201 19.14 -3.92 4.54
C GLY A 201 19.72 -4.68 3.35
N VAL A 202 20.40 -4.00 2.44
CA VAL A 202 21.19 -4.65 1.38
C VAL A 202 22.46 -5.15 2.03
N GLU A 203 22.54 -6.43 2.35
CA GLU A 203 23.80 -7.07 2.72
C GLU A 203 24.53 -7.53 1.45
N LYS A 204 25.80 -7.16 1.33
CA LYS A 204 26.65 -7.62 0.24
C LYS A 204 27.00 -9.08 0.51
N ALA A 205 26.33 -10.00 -0.18
CA ALA A 205 26.62 -11.41 -0.12
C ALA A 205 28.06 -11.69 -0.68
N ALA A 206 28.65 -12.78 -0.28
CA ALA A 206 29.96 -13.23 -0.74
C ALA A 206 30.03 -13.63 -2.23
N SER A 207 28.95 -13.50 -2.97
CA SER A 207 28.87 -13.62 -4.43
C SER A 207 28.84 -12.23 -5.07
N ASP A 208 29.46 -12.05 -6.24
CA ASP A 208 29.54 -10.78 -6.97
C ASP A 208 28.16 -10.20 -7.40
N ALA A 209 27.08 -10.94 -7.22
CA ALA A 209 25.71 -10.55 -7.56
C ALA A 209 24.93 -10.03 -6.35
N THR A 210 24.18 -8.94 -6.51
CA THR A 210 23.29 -8.39 -5.47
C THR A 210 22.13 -9.35 -5.18
N GLN A 211 22.07 -9.89 -3.96
CA GLN A 211 20.97 -10.71 -3.51
C GLN A 211 19.97 -9.88 -2.73
N ILE A 212 18.68 -10.05 -3.03
CA ILE A 212 17.58 -9.36 -2.36
C ILE A 212 16.66 -10.43 -1.77
N ASP A 213 16.69 -10.55 -0.43
CA ASP A 213 15.78 -11.43 0.28
C ASP A 213 14.40 -10.77 0.40
N LEU A 214 13.41 -11.37 -0.23
CA LEU A 214 12.07 -10.78 -0.33
C LEU A 214 11.24 -10.97 0.94
N GLY A 215 11.55 -12.00 1.73
CA GLY A 215 10.75 -12.38 2.90
C GLY A 215 9.30 -12.69 2.56
N GLU A 216 8.46 -12.73 3.58
CA GLU A 216 7.00 -12.83 3.46
C GLU A 216 6.34 -11.63 4.11
N THR A 217 5.22 -11.20 3.54
CA THR A 217 4.43 -10.09 4.04
C THR A 217 3.12 -10.61 4.59
N GLU A 218 2.77 -10.22 5.80
CA GLU A 218 1.47 -10.52 6.40
C GLU A 218 0.44 -9.47 5.95
N ILE A 219 -0.67 -9.95 5.40
CA ILE A 219 -1.84 -9.12 5.09
C ILE A 219 -2.92 -9.44 6.10
N THR A 220 -3.36 -8.43 6.84
CA THR A 220 -4.41 -8.56 7.85
C THR A 220 -5.67 -7.83 7.40
N VAL A 221 -6.81 -8.49 7.54
CA VAL A 221 -8.15 -7.93 7.33
C VAL A 221 -8.98 -8.12 8.59
N THR A 222 -9.71 -7.08 9.00
CA THR A 222 -10.63 -7.12 10.13
C THR A 222 -12.03 -6.77 9.67
N VAL A 223 -13.00 -7.62 10.02
CA VAL A 223 -14.41 -7.42 9.71
C VAL A 223 -15.24 -7.35 10.98
N ASN A 224 -16.27 -6.51 10.98
CA ASN A 224 -17.31 -6.50 11.98
C ASN A 224 -18.58 -7.04 11.36
N VAL A 225 -19.15 -8.07 11.95
CA VAL A 225 -20.33 -8.76 11.40
C VAL A 225 -21.41 -8.87 12.44
N ARG A 226 -22.65 -8.59 12.03
CA ARG A 226 -23.86 -8.72 12.84
C ARG A 226 -24.77 -9.80 12.28
N TRP A 227 -25.16 -10.74 13.13
CA TRP A 227 -26.10 -11.82 12.82
C TRP A 227 -27.37 -11.70 13.65
N ALA A 228 -28.48 -12.12 13.08
CA ALA A 228 -29.70 -12.40 13.84
C ALA A 228 -29.49 -13.62 14.75
N LEU A 229 -30.17 -13.66 15.89
CA LEU A 229 -30.27 -14.82 16.77
C LEU A 229 -31.69 -15.37 16.70
N SER A 230 -31.82 -16.68 16.66
CA SER A 230 -33.09 -17.41 16.62
C SER A 230 -33.12 -18.56 17.63
#